data_1e0453a47c1a00881ac8c0c8e3ecc97f
#
_entry.id   1e0453a47c1a00881ac8c0c8e3ecc97f
#
_cell.length_a   1.000
_cell.length_b   1.000
_cell.length_c   1.000
_cell.angle_alpha   90.00
_cell.angle_beta   90.00
_cell.angle_gamma   90.00
#
_symmetry.space_group_name_H-M   'P 1'
#
loop_
_entity.id
_entity.type
_entity.pdbx_description
1 polymer ?
#
loop_
_entity_poly.entity_id
_entity_poly.type
_entity_poly.pdbx_seq_one_letter_code
_entity_poly.pdbx_strand_id
1 'polypeptide(L)'
;MIHLGRLFLHFILLLKDQFHLILKIKTTFYLLSICCCFFAKEVQGQKLNLKIFAVQEKNKTKLTAIQYQKKHVDISALYKETTRIEKQLKSAGYFSVRIQKFLTVKDTTKVTYSLGEKIETALLSVDSLHFQLLKKFNLKNGVLKIPVSSLESTLKEITQQLDANGFSFAETSLKNPFIKDRVLVADLQIISSKKRTINSVIIKGYEKFPKTFVNHFLKIDAQTVFTKSKLKEISKRLEAVSFVKQTKPIETLFKKDSTLLYLYLKKQQKSSFDGLVNFNSDASGALQLNGYLDVKLQNIFNRGEELTLLWNRFDQERQELNLKTRIPFLYNSPLSSRFEFSLYKQDSTFLNTAFKTDFSLFLNENTQLAIHYDYNTSKILTAALSTETTTAFNSQFIGVSFQHKVPMNDVFSSQKTQLHFTPKVGQRIANSQTENQLKIDVFASYIFEFNDRNSLYLANNSGYLNSASFLQNEMYRIGGEKSIRGFNAQSLFATKYAFFNVAYRFLVSKKSFIYTITDFGQFKDLNSSKKALSIGAGYQFLTNNSKVNLHYALGKINNQPFDYKTSTLNINFVTYF
;
A
#
# COMPACT_ATOMS: atom_id res chain seq x y z
N MET A 1 41.38 38.99 -46.32
CA MET A 1 39.98 38.77 -45.92
C MET A 1 39.06 38.16 -47.01
N ILE A 2 39.44 38.17 -48.27
CA ILE A 2 38.55 37.68 -49.40
C ILE A 2 38.63 36.14 -49.55
N HIS A 3 39.69 35.48 -49.14
CA HIS A 3 39.84 34.02 -49.25
C HIS A 3 39.07 33.20 -48.19
N LEU A 4 38.87 33.75 -46.98
CA LEU A 4 38.11 33.07 -45.93
C LEU A 4 36.58 33.04 -46.20
N GLY A 5 36.07 34.08 -46.85
CA GLY A 5 34.65 34.15 -47.22
C GLY A 5 34.23 33.15 -48.29
N ARG A 6 35.12 32.83 -49.24
CA ARG A 6 34.86 31.81 -50.27
C ARG A 6 34.84 30.38 -49.71
N LEU A 7 35.71 30.07 -48.74
CA LEU A 7 35.73 28.76 -48.06
C LEU A 7 34.48 28.54 -47.20
N PHE A 8 34.02 29.58 -46.54
CA PHE A 8 32.79 29.53 -45.73
C PHE A 8 31.50 29.35 -46.56
N LEU A 9 31.47 30.01 -47.72
CA LEU A 9 30.33 29.84 -48.63
C LEU A 9 30.31 28.44 -49.28
N HIS A 10 31.46 27.87 -49.57
CA HIS A 10 31.58 26.50 -50.12
C HIS A 10 31.19 25.43 -49.08
N PHE A 11 31.49 25.67 -47.81
CA PHE A 11 31.10 24.79 -46.70
C PHE A 11 29.60 24.82 -46.42
N ILE A 12 28.97 26.01 -46.55
CA ILE A 12 27.53 26.13 -46.40
C ILE A 12 26.76 25.47 -47.57
N LEU A 13 27.28 25.54 -48.79
CA LEU A 13 26.70 24.86 -49.96
C LEU A 13 26.80 23.32 -49.82
N LEU A 14 27.95 22.79 -49.37
CA LEU A 14 28.12 21.37 -49.10
C LEU A 14 27.19 20.84 -47.98
N LEU A 15 26.95 21.63 -46.93
CA LEU A 15 25.98 21.30 -45.87
C LEU A 15 24.55 21.29 -46.39
N LYS A 16 24.19 22.21 -47.32
CA LYS A 16 22.85 22.27 -47.90
C LYS A 16 22.52 21.05 -48.76
N ASP A 17 23.52 20.58 -49.54
CA ASP A 17 23.34 19.38 -50.37
C ASP A 17 23.28 18.09 -49.53
N GLN A 18 24.06 17.99 -48.49
CA GLN A 18 23.98 16.89 -47.50
C GLN A 18 22.63 16.87 -46.79
N PHE A 19 22.12 18.05 -46.43
CA PHE A 19 20.81 18.15 -45.74
C PHE A 19 19.65 17.77 -46.66
N HIS A 20 19.72 18.11 -47.95
CA HIS A 20 18.72 17.73 -48.98
C HIS A 20 18.76 16.22 -49.27
N LEU A 21 19.95 15.60 -49.25
CA LEU A 21 20.12 14.15 -49.41
C LEU A 21 19.53 13.38 -48.23
N ILE A 22 19.81 13.83 -47.00
CA ILE A 22 19.25 13.23 -45.75
C ILE A 22 17.73 13.39 -45.70
N LEU A 23 17.18 14.53 -46.14
CA LEU A 23 15.74 14.76 -46.18
C LEU A 23 15.04 13.86 -47.22
N LYS A 24 15.64 13.67 -48.40
CA LYS A 24 15.16 12.72 -49.42
C LYS A 24 15.20 11.28 -48.95
N ILE A 25 16.28 10.86 -48.26
CA ILE A 25 16.40 9.50 -47.69
C ILE A 25 15.32 9.28 -46.60
N LYS A 26 15.10 10.25 -45.72
CA LYS A 26 14.03 10.16 -44.71
C LYS A 26 12.64 10.09 -45.31
N THR A 27 12.33 10.92 -46.31
CA THR A 27 11.02 10.91 -46.98
C THR A 27 10.80 9.61 -47.76
N THR A 28 11.82 9.05 -48.41
CA THR A 28 11.73 7.74 -49.10
C THR A 28 11.54 6.61 -48.10
N PHE A 29 12.21 6.66 -46.95
CA PHE A 29 12.04 5.67 -45.89
C PHE A 29 10.66 5.73 -45.22
N TYR A 30 10.09 6.94 -45.02
CA TYR A 30 8.71 7.10 -44.56
C TYR A 30 7.68 6.62 -45.58
N LEU A 31 7.90 6.91 -46.87
CA LEU A 31 7.03 6.41 -47.96
C LEU A 31 7.10 4.88 -48.08
N LEU A 32 8.31 4.29 -47.95
CA LEU A 32 8.48 2.84 -47.96
C LEU A 32 7.84 2.18 -46.73
N SER A 33 7.96 2.80 -45.55
CA SER A 33 7.33 2.33 -44.30
C SER A 33 5.79 2.40 -44.38
N ILE A 34 5.25 3.47 -44.94
CA ILE A 34 3.80 3.60 -45.18
C ILE A 34 3.33 2.56 -46.21
N CYS A 35 4.09 2.34 -47.29
CA CYS A 35 3.79 1.32 -48.27
C CYS A 35 3.82 -0.10 -47.67
N CYS A 36 4.79 -0.43 -46.81
CA CYS A 36 4.82 -1.69 -46.07
C CYS A 36 3.63 -1.86 -45.12
N CYS A 37 3.15 -0.78 -44.50
CA CYS A 37 1.93 -0.83 -43.66
C CYS A 37 0.66 -1.08 -44.48
N PHE A 38 0.58 -0.61 -45.72
CA PHE A 38 -0.55 -0.87 -46.61
C PHE A 38 -0.55 -2.30 -47.22
N PHE A 39 0.62 -2.96 -47.29
CA PHE A 39 0.72 -4.33 -47.75
C PHE A 39 0.70 -5.37 -46.63
N ALA A 40 0.74 -4.97 -45.36
CA ALA A 40 0.40 -5.84 -44.25
C ALA A 40 -1.12 -6.08 -44.24
N LYS A 41 -1.62 -6.80 -45.24
CA LYS A 41 -2.90 -7.49 -45.09
C LYS A 41 -2.72 -8.42 -43.91
N GLU A 42 -3.46 -8.16 -42.85
CA GLU A 42 -3.64 -9.15 -41.79
C GLU A 42 -4.01 -10.46 -42.48
N VAL A 43 -3.12 -11.43 -42.45
CA VAL A 43 -3.46 -12.81 -42.74
C VAL A 43 -4.37 -13.24 -41.61
N GLN A 44 -5.65 -12.92 -41.73
CA GLN A 44 -6.66 -13.46 -40.82
C GLN A 44 -6.65 -14.98 -41.06
N GLY A 45 -5.95 -15.70 -40.22
CA GLY A 45 -6.01 -17.14 -40.14
C GLY A 45 -7.49 -17.53 -40.07
N GLN A 46 -7.91 -18.51 -40.86
CA GLN A 46 -9.29 -18.99 -40.91
C GLN A 46 -9.74 -19.34 -39.49
N LYS A 47 -10.66 -18.53 -38.93
CA LYS A 47 -11.20 -18.76 -37.58
C LYS A 47 -12.10 -20.01 -37.66
N LEU A 48 -11.71 -21.07 -36.99
CA LEU A 48 -12.48 -22.27 -36.86
C LEU A 48 -13.61 -22.09 -35.85
N ASN A 49 -14.83 -22.46 -36.24
CA ASN A 49 -15.99 -22.42 -35.35
C ASN A 49 -16.21 -23.82 -34.72
N LEU A 50 -16.38 -23.88 -33.42
CA LEU A 50 -16.74 -25.09 -32.69
C LEU A 50 -18.24 -25.11 -32.40
N LYS A 51 -18.89 -26.24 -32.75
CA LYS A 51 -20.27 -26.57 -32.35
C LYS A 51 -20.30 -27.92 -31.68
N ILE A 52 -20.90 -28.00 -30.48
CA ILE A 52 -21.00 -29.24 -29.73
C ILE A 52 -22.41 -29.81 -29.80
N PHE A 53 -22.52 -31.12 -29.86
CA PHE A 53 -23.79 -31.84 -29.93
C PHE A 53 -23.76 -33.04 -28.99
N ALA A 54 -24.94 -33.42 -28.49
CA ALA A 54 -25.12 -34.68 -27.75
C ALA A 54 -25.65 -35.77 -28.69
N VAL A 55 -25.20 -37.00 -28.48
CA VAL A 55 -25.75 -38.18 -29.18
C VAL A 55 -27.22 -38.43 -28.85
N GLN A 56 -27.57 -38.24 -27.58
CA GLN A 56 -28.95 -38.46 -27.10
C GLN A 56 -29.64 -37.10 -26.90
N GLU A 57 -30.86 -36.93 -27.44
CA GLU A 57 -31.62 -35.69 -27.34
C GLU A 57 -31.87 -35.24 -25.91
N LYS A 58 -32.14 -36.17 -24.98
CA LYS A 58 -32.29 -35.88 -23.53
C LYS A 58 -31.10 -35.20 -22.89
N ASN A 59 -29.94 -35.26 -23.51
CA ASN A 59 -28.70 -34.65 -23.02
C ASN A 59 -28.37 -33.29 -23.68
N LYS A 60 -29.20 -32.82 -24.62
CA LYS A 60 -29.00 -31.58 -25.36
C LYS A 60 -29.01 -30.37 -24.43
N THR A 61 -29.99 -30.30 -23.53
CA THR A 61 -30.09 -29.22 -22.52
C THR A 61 -28.90 -29.19 -21.55
N LYS A 62 -28.31 -30.34 -21.25
CA LYS A 62 -27.14 -30.44 -20.35
C LYS A 62 -25.86 -29.93 -21.01
N LEU A 63 -25.70 -30.12 -22.33
CA LEU A 63 -24.59 -29.58 -23.12
C LEU A 63 -24.74 -28.09 -23.40
N THR A 64 -25.97 -27.56 -23.52
CA THR A 64 -26.19 -26.12 -23.71
C THR A 64 -25.82 -25.29 -22.47
N ALA A 65 -25.79 -25.88 -21.27
CA ALA A 65 -25.35 -25.26 -20.05
C ALA A 65 -23.83 -25.09 -19.95
N ILE A 66 -23.04 -25.74 -20.84
CA ILE A 66 -21.59 -25.64 -20.83
C ILE A 66 -21.16 -24.39 -21.58
N GLN A 67 -20.43 -23.52 -20.87
CA GLN A 67 -19.80 -22.39 -21.49
C GLN A 67 -18.50 -22.81 -22.18
N TYR A 68 -18.42 -22.57 -23.49
CA TYR A 68 -17.23 -22.89 -24.30
C TYR A 68 -16.94 -21.79 -25.32
N GLN A 69 -15.67 -21.68 -25.68
CA GLN A 69 -15.24 -20.76 -26.73
C GLN A 69 -15.67 -21.29 -28.11
N LYS A 70 -16.45 -20.48 -28.83
CA LYS A 70 -17.02 -20.88 -30.12
C LYS A 70 -16.08 -20.67 -31.32
N LYS A 71 -15.11 -19.73 -31.20
CA LYS A 71 -14.19 -19.36 -32.29
C LYS A 71 -12.76 -19.59 -31.87
N HIS A 72 -11.99 -20.28 -32.71
CA HIS A 72 -10.60 -20.65 -32.45
C HIS A 72 -9.71 -20.21 -33.61
N VAL A 73 -8.44 -19.88 -33.29
CA VAL A 73 -7.45 -19.39 -34.25
C VAL A 73 -6.85 -20.52 -35.08
N ASP A 74 -6.83 -21.75 -34.55
CA ASP A 74 -6.28 -22.94 -35.18
C ASP A 74 -6.92 -24.22 -34.62
N ILE A 75 -6.56 -25.34 -35.22
CA ILE A 75 -7.06 -26.67 -34.84
C ILE A 75 -6.53 -27.11 -33.47
N SER A 76 -5.33 -26.70 -33.08
CA SER A 76 -4.74 -27.02 -31.78
C SER A 76 -5.52 -26.35 -30.64
N ALA A 77 -5.89 -25.07 -30.81
CA ALA A 77 -6.75 -24.36 -29.88
C ALA A 77 -8.13 -25.01 -29.73
N LEU A 78 -8.66 -25.53 -30.85
CA LEU A 78 -9.94 -26.24 -30.86
C LEU A 78 -9.84 -27.59 -30.10
N TYR A 79 -8.77 -28.38 -30.29
CA TYR A 79 -8.54 -29.59 -29.51
C TYR A 79 -8.35 -29.30 -28.01
N LYS A 80 -7.64 -28.27 -27.67
CA LYS A 80 -7.52 -27.83 -26.25
C LYS A 80 -8.89 -27.53 -25.66
N GLU A 81 -9.75 -26.86 -26.40
CA GLU A 81 -11.10 -26.54 -25.95
C GLU A 81 -11.98 -27.80 -25.82
N THR A 82 -11.92 -28.72 -26.75
CA THR A 82 -12.67 -30.01 -26.63
C THR A 82 -12.22 -30.81 -25.42
N THR A 83 -10.92 -30.85 -25.13
CA THR A 83 -10.37 -31.49 -23.94
C THR A 83 -10.82 -30.76 -22.65
N ARG A 84 -10.91 -29.45 -22.70
CA ARG A 84 -11.45 -28.64 -21.57
C ARG A 84 -12.91 -28.96 -21.31
N ILE A 85 -13.72 -29.09 -22.37
CA ILE A 85 -15.14 -29.49 -22.30
C ILE A 85 -15.28 -30.89 -21.68
N GLU A 86 -14.47 -31.86 -22.14
CA GLU A 86 -14.49 -33.22 -21.56
C GLU A 86 -14.15 -33.19 -20.06
N LYS A 87 -13.14 -32.39 -19.67
CA LYS A 87 -12.79 -32.23 -18.25
C LYS A 87 -13.93 -31.64 -17.45
N GLN A 88 -14.61 -30.61 -17.98
CA GLN A 88 -15.78 -30.00 -17.32
C GLN A 88 -16.93 -31.00 -17.18
N LEU A 89 -17.20 -31.81 -18.19
CA LEU A 89 -18.24 -32.87 -18.16
C LEU A 89 -17.90 -33.94 -17.14
N LYS A 90 -16.63 -34.38 -17.06
CA LYS A 90 -16.17 -35.32 -16.04
C LYS A 90 -16.32 -34.74 -14.63
N SER A 91 -15.95 -33.49 -14.43
CA SER A 91 -16.13 -32.79 -13.14
C SER A 91 -17.61 -32.61 -12.78
N ALA A 92 -18.51 -32.54 -13.77
CA ALA A 92 -19.96 -32.51 -13.55
C ALA A 92 -20.60 -33.91 -13.30
N GLY A 93 -19.77 -34.96 -13.28
CA GLY A 93 -20.18 -36.33 -12.97
C GLY A 93 -20.40 -37.24 -14.17
N TYR A 94 -20.09 -36.82 -15.39
CA TYR A 94 -20.19 -37.66 -16.60
C TYR A 94 -18.86 -38.35 -16.88
N PHE A 95 -18.45 -39.33 -16.06
CA PHE A 95 -17.15 -39.99 -16.19
C PHE A 95 -16.96 -40.79 -17.46
N SER A 96 -18.06 -41.30 -18.04
CA SER A 96 -18.07 -42.08 -19.29
C SER A 96 -18.18 -41.20 -20.53
N VAL A 97 -18.00 -39.89 -20.40
CA VAL A 97 -18.02 -38.98 -21.56
C VAL A 97 -16.92 -39.31 -22.54
N ARG A 98 -17.29 -39.38 -23.81
CA ARG A 98 -16.35 -39.57 -24.93
C ARG A 98 -16.84 -38.83 -26.17
N ILE A 99 -15.91 -38.39 -26.99
CA ILE A 99 -16.20 -37.87 -28.33
C ILE A 99 -16.53 -39.04 -29.22
N GLN A 100 -17.73 -39.05 -29.75
CA GLN A 100 -18.18 -40.10 -30.67
C GLN A 100 -17.93 -39.72 -32.14
N LYS A 101 -18.07 -38.43 -32.48
CA LYS A 101 -17.86 -37.94 -33.84
C LYS A 101 -17.18 -36.56 -33.80
N PHE A 102 -16.16 -36.43 -34.66
CA PHE A 102 -15.45 -35.19 -34.85
C PHE A 102 -15.43 -34.91 -36.36
N LEU A 103 -16.21 -33.92 -36.81
CA LEU A 103 -16.40 -33.64 -38.23
C LEU A 103 -16.17 -32.17 -38.51
N THR A 104 -15.18 -31.87 -39.34
CA THR A 104 -14.92 -30.52 -39.83
C THR A 104 -15.46 -30.35 -41.22
N VAL A 105 -16.35 -29.40 -41.44
CA VAL A 105 -16.92 -29.01 -42.73
C VAL A 105 -16.66 -27.53 -42.93
N LYS A 106 -15.81 -27.18 -43.89
CA LYS A 106 -15.32 -25.82 -44.11
C LYS A 106 -14.73 -25.27 -42.80
N ASP A 107 -15.26 -24.15 -42.29
CA ASP A 107 -14.76 -23.42 -41.10
C ASP A 107 -15.44 -23.89 -39.80
N THR A 108 -16.29 -24.91 -39.84
CA THR A 108 -17.07 -25.35 -38.68
C THR A 108 -16.75 -26.80 -38.32
N THR A 109 -16.25 -26.99 -37.12
CA THR A 109 -16.05 -28.32 -36.53
C THR A 109 -17.24 -28.66 -35.64
N LYS A 110 -17.89 -29.78 -35.97
CA LYS A 110 -18.99 -30.35 -35.19
C LYS A 110 -18.42 -31.49 -34.34
N VAL A 111 -18.55 -31.39 -33.03
CA VAL A 111 -18.10 -32.41 -32.08
C VAL A 111 -19.31 -32.99 -31.37
N THR A 112 -19.50 -34.28 -31.46
CA THR A 112 -20.63 -34.99 -30.85
C THR A 112 -20.15 -35.78 -29.66
N TYR A 113 -20.70 -35.47 -28.47
CA TYR A 113 -20.38 -36.11 -27.21
C TYR A 113 -21.42 -37.17 -26.85
N SER A 114 -20.96 -38.36 -26.43
CA SER A 114 -21.74 -39.32 -25.68
C SER A 114 -21.45 -39.12 -24.19
N LEU A 115 -22.44 -38.72 -23.42
CA LEU A 115 -22.23 -38.31 -22.01
C LEU A 115 -22.18 -39.52 -21.05
N GLY A 116 -22.92 -40.58 -21.35
CA GLY A 116 -23.13 -41.67 -20.39
C GLY A 116 -24.07 -41.31 -19.24
N GLU A 117 -24.07 -42.11 -18.20
CA GLU A 117 -24.84 -41.82 -16.97
C GLU A 117 -24.15 -40.79 -16.11
N LYS A 118 -24.95 -39.94 -15.44
CA LYS A 118 -24.45 -38.94 -14.50
C LYS A 118 -24.30 -39.56 -13.13
N ILE A 119 -23.12 -39.43 -12.57
CA ILE A 119 -22.81 -39.80 -11.18
C ILE A 119 -22.93 -38.52 -10.34
N GLU A 120 -23.80 -38.54 -9.32
CA GLU A 120 -24.11 -37.35 -8.54
C GLU A 120 -23.38 -37.29 -7.20
N THR A 121 -23.13 -38.43 -6.59
CA THR A 121 -22.58 -38.52 -5.23
C THR A 121 -21.27 -39.31 -5.26
N ALA A 122 -20.32 -38.90 -4.45
CA ALA A 122 -19.12 -39.65 -4.10
C ALA A 122 -19.13 -40.01 -2.61
N LEU A 123 -18.78 -41.27 -2.32
CA LEU A 123 -18.56 -41.80 -0.98
C LEU A 123 -17.06 -42.12 -0.85
N LEU A 124 -16.36 -41.44 0.01
CA LEU A 124 -14.92 -41.59 0.20
C LEU A 124 -14.67 -42.18 1.58
N SER A 125 -14.11 -43.38 1.66
CA SER A 125 -13.61 -43.97 2.91
C SER A 125 -12.38 -43.24 3.37
N VAL A 126 -12.31 -42.86 4.63
CA VAL A 126 -11.18 -42.14 5.23
C VAL A 126 -10.55 -43.03 6.31
N ASP A 127 -9.22 -43.10 6.34
CA ASP A 127 -8.50 -43.78 7.41
C ASP A 127 -8.68 -43.05 8.75
N SER A 128 -8.90 -43.82 9.84
CA SER A 128 -9.09 -43.29 11.20
C SER A 128 -7.96 -42.39 11.68
N LEU A 129 -6.73 -42.59 11.21
CA LEU A 129 -5.56 -41.77 11.50
C LEU A 129 -5.75 -40.30 11.09
N HIS A 130 -6.64 -40.02 10.13
CA HIS A 130 -6.86 -38.68 9.58
C HIS A 130 -8.15 -38.03 10.05
N PHE A 131 -8.97 -38.69 10.88
CA PHE A 131 -10.27 -38.15 11.34
C PHE A 131 -10.14 -36.80 12.05
N GLN A 132 -9.13 -36.63 12.89
CA GLN A 132 -8.94 -35.36 13.60
C GLN A 132 -8.59 -34.19 12.64
N LEU A 133 -7.80 -34.48 11.60
CA LEU A 133 -7.42 -33.50 10.59
C LEU A 133 -8.60 -33.10 9.68
N LEU A 134 -9.57 -34.01 9.52
CA LEU A 134 -10.70 -33.86 8.63
C LEU A 134 -12.03 -33.57 9.34
N LYS A 135 -12.02 -33.21 10.62
CA LYS A 135 -13.24 -32.87 11.40
C LYS A 135 -14.13 -31.84 10.71
N LYS A 136 -13.55 -30.91 9.96
CA LYS A 136 -14.26 -29.84 9.22
C LYS A 136 -15.14 -30.37 8.10
N PHE A 137 -14.89 -31.57 7.59
CA PHE A 137 -15.55 -32.14 6.40
C PHE A 137 -16.75 -33.03 6.72
N ASN A 138 -17.28 -32.99 7.92
CA ASN A 138 -18.50 -33.70 8.31
C ASN A 138 -18.50 -35.20 8.00
N LEU A 139 -17.43 -35.91 8.45
CA LEU A 139 -17.32 -37.37 8.33
C LEU A 139 -18.42 -38.06 9.16
N LYS A 140 -19.12 -39.02 8.54
CA LYS A 140 -20.06 -39.92 9.22
C LYS A 140 -19.53 -41.35 9.12
N ASN A 141 -19.28 -41.98 10.26
CA ASN A 141 -18.75 -43.36 10.34
C ASN A 141 -17.53 -43.60 9.45
N GLY A 142 -16.58 -42.63 9.40
CA GLY A 142 -15.37 -42.77 8.57
C GLY A 142 -15.59 -42.54 7.06
N VAL A 143 -16.78 -42.15 6.63
CA VAL A 143 -17.10 -41.91 5.22
C VAL A 143 -17.43 -40.46 4.99
N LEU A 144 -16.79 -39.87 3.98
CA LEU A 144 -17.07 -38.52 3.48
C LEU A 144 -18.03 -38.62 2.29
N LYS A 145 -19.27 -38.15 2.45
CA LYS A 145 -20.27 -38.07 1.37
C LYS A 145 -20.30 -36.67 0.79
N ILE A 146 -19.98 -36.54 -0.49
CA ILE A 146 -19.92 -35.25 -1.20
C ILE A 146 -20.56 -35.35 -2.59
N PRO A 147 -21.06 -34.24 -3.16
CA PRO A 147 -21.40 -34.17 -4.58
C PRO A 147 -20.16 -34.39 -5.43
N VAL A 148 -20.27 -35.15 -6.53
CA VAL A 148 -19.15 -35.37 -7.47
C VAL A 148 -18.66 -34.04 -8.04
N SER A 149 -19.55 -33.07 -8.27
CA SER A 149 -19.18 -31.76 -8.78
C SER A 149 -18.23 -30.97 -7.86
N SER A 150 -18.21 -31.29 -6.55
CA SER A 150 -17.30 -30.68 -5.56
C SER A 150 -16.09 -31.56 -5.22
N LEU A 151 -15.95 -32.73 -5.86
CA LEU A 151 -14.89 -33.69 -5.51
C LEU A 151 -13.49 -33.09 -5.64
N GLU A 152 -13.17 -32.47 -6.77
CA GLU A 152 -11.84 -31.84 -7.02
C GLU A 152 -11.59 -30.70 -6.03
N SER A 153 -12.59 -29.84 -5.78
CA SER A 153 -12.47 -28.73 -4.81
C SER A 153 -12.29 -29.24 -3.39
N THR A 154 -13.00 -30.31 -3.00
CA THR A 154 -12.89 -30.92 -1.66
C THR A 154 -11.52 -31.56 -1.46
N LEU A 155 -10.99 -32.31 -2.43
CA LEU A 155 -9.63 -32.88 -2.36
C LEU A 155 -8.58 -31.76 -2.23
N LYS A 156 -8.74 -30.67 -2.99
CA LYS A 156 -7.88 -29.48 -2.89
C LYS A 156 -7.97 -28.81 -1.51
N GLU A 157 -9.18 -28.69 -0.97
CA GLU A 157 -9.39 -28.12 0.37
C GLU A 157 -8.76 -28.99 1.46
N ILE A 158 -8.88 -30.32 1.36
CA ILE A 158 -8.21 -31.29 2.24
C ILE A 158 -6.69 -31.11 2.18
N THR A 159 -6.11 -31.02 0.98
CA THR A 159 -4.68 -30.78 0.81
C THR A 159 -4.24 -29.45 1.42
N GLN A 160 -5.03 -28.39 1.25
CA GLN A 160 -4.77 -27.09 1.87
C GLN A 160 -4.85 -27.14 3.41
N GLN A 161 -5.79 -27.91 3.94
CA GLN A 161 -5.90 -28.12 5.39
C GLN A 161 -4.70 -28.87 5.94
N LEU A 162 -4.21 -29.89 5.25
CA LEU A 162 -2.99 -30.62 5.59
C LEU A 162 -1.77 -29.69 5.57
N ASP A 163 -1.61 -28.86 4.53
CA ASP A 163 -0.55 -27.85 4.46
C ASP A 163 -0.65 -26.86 5.64
N ALA A 164 -1.84 -26.36 5.96
CA ALA A 164 -2.06 -25.44 7.09
C ALA A 164 -1.66 -26.07 8.45
N ASN A 165 -1.70 -27.39 8.57
CA ASN A 165 -1.24 -28.13 9.74
C ASN A 165 0.25 -28.52 9.69
N GLY A 166 0.97 -28.11 8.64
CA GLY A 166 2.42 -28.32 8.48
C GLY A 166 2.81 -29.57 7.68
N PHE A 167 1.83 -30.26 7.10
CA PHE A 167 2.06 -31.40 6.20
C PHE A 167 2.16 -30.94 4.74
N SER A 168 3.13 -30.06 4.44
CA SER A 168 3.22 -29.33 3.17
C SER A 168 3.55 -30.20 1.96
N PHE A 169 3.92 -31.46 2.16
CA PHE A 169 4.13 -32.47 1.12
C PHE A 169 3.04 -33.55 1.14
N ALA A 170 1.92 -33.29 1.81
CA ALA A 170 0.81 -34.20 1.78
C ALA A 170 0.14 -34.21 0.39
N GLU A 171 -0.13 -35.38 -0.10
CA GLU A 171 -0.85 -35.62 -1.35
C GLU A 171 -2.17 -36.32 -1.04
N THR A 172 -3.22 -35.91 -1.73
CA THR A 172 -4.53 -36.55 -1.64
C THR A 172 -4.90 -37.13 -2.99
N SER A 173 -5.29 -38.39 -2.99
CA SER A 173 -5.73 -39.10 -4.19
C SER A 173 -6.87 -40.06 -3.87
N LEU A 174 -7.55 -40.54 -4.91
CA LEU A 174 -8.54 -41.60 -4.79
C LEU A 174 -7.90 -42.94 -5.13
N LYS A 175 -8.06 -43.91 -4.24
CA LYS A 175 -7.64 -45.30 -4.47
C LYS A 175 -8.86 -46.18 -4.69
N ASN A 176 -8.73 -47.23 -5.53
CA ASN A 176 -9.77 -48.20 -5.83
C ASN A 176 -11.11 -47.56 -6.24
N PRO A 177 -11.18 -46.56 -7.14
CA PRO A 177 -12.44 -45.97 -7.53
C PRO A 177 -13.30 -46.94 -8.33
N PHE A 178 -14.57 -47.09 -7.95
CA PHE A 178 -15.57 -47.84 -8.72
C PHE A 178 -16.93 -47.15 -8.63
N ILE A 179 -17.80 -47.47 -9.61
CA ILE A 179 -19.14 -46.88 -9.68
C ILE A 179 -20.13 -47.99 -9.36
N LYS A 180 -21.01 -47.78 -8.36
CA LYS A 180 -22.12 -48.65 -8.00
C LYS A 180 -23.36 -47.80 -7.83
N ASP A 181 -24.46 -48.18 -8.46
CA ASP A 181 -25.78 -47.53 -8.33
C ASP A 181 -25.71 -45.97 -8.49
N ARG A 182 -24.95 -45.50 -9.50
CA ARG A 182 -24.71 -44.05 -9.75
C ARG A 182 -23.96 -43.30 -8.64
N VAL A 183 -23.27 -44.02 -7.78
CA VAL A 183 -22.43 -43.48 -6.74
C VAL A 183 -20.98 -43.85 -7.02
N LEU A 184 -20.09 -42.86 -6.94
CA LEU A 184 -18.65 -43.11 -6.97
C LEU A 184 -18.20 -43.52 -5.58
N VAL A 185 -17.64 -44.70 -5.43
CA VAL A 185 -17.06 -45.18 -4.16
C VAL A 185 -15.55 -45.27 -4.34
N ALA A 186 -14.79 -44.73 -3.37
CA ALA A 186 -13.35 -44.81 -3.41
C ALA A 186 -12.76 -44.67 -1.98
N ASP A 187 -11.50 -45.06 -1.82
CA ASP A 187 -10.75 -44.79 -0.61
C ASP A 187 -10.01 -43.45 -0.79
N LEU A 188 -10.15 -42.54 0.18
CA LEU A 188 -9.36 -41.32 0.22
C LEU A 188 -7.97 -41.65 0.74
N GLN A 189 -7.00 -41.75 -0.15
CA GLN A 189 -5.62 -41.94 0.20
C GLN A 189 -4.98 -40.57 0.54
N ILE A 190 -4.45 -40.44 1.73
CA ILE A 190 -3.67 -39.31 2.19
C ILE A 190 -2.25 -39.79 2.45
N ILE A 191 -1.32 -39.37 1.61
CA ILE A 191 0.11 -39.60 1.84
C ILE A 191 0.61 -38.37 2.59
N SER A 192 0.81 -38.49 3.91
CA SER A 192 1.32 -37.41 4.73
C SER A 192 2.82 -37.53 4.94
N SER A 193 3.54 -36.43 4.80
CA SER A 193 4.94 -36.31 5.20
C SER A 193 5.05 -35.91 6.68
N LYS A 194 6.29 -35.94 7.21
CA LYS A 194 6.55 -35.36 8.55
C LYS A 194 6.20 -33.87 8.55
N LYS A 195 5.63 -33.40 9.66
CA LYS A 195 5.42 -31.97 9.91
C LYS A 195 6.76 -31.25 9.87
N ARG A 196 6.82 -30.16 9.10
CA ARG A 196 8.05 -29.38 8.93
C ARG A 196 7.98 -28.03 9.63
N THR A 197 9.11 -27.63 10.24
CA THR A 197 9.33 -26.30 10.80
C THR A 197 10.42 -25.58 10.01
N ILE A 198 10.44 -24.26 10.12
CA ILE A 198 11.47 -23.41 9.52
C ILE A 198 12.67 -23.40 10.49
N ASN A 199 13.76 -24.05 10.11
CA ASN A 199 14.93 -24.20 10.99
C ASN A 199 15.88 -23.00 10.89
N SER A 200 15.99 -22.37 9.73
CA SER A 200 16.89 -21.24 9.53
C SER A 200 16.40 -20.32 8.42
N VAL A 201 16.70 -19.03 8.56
CA VAL A 201 16.47 -18.00 7.54
C VAL A 201 17.82 -17.48 7.07
N ILE A 202 18.06 -17.56 5.76
CA ILE A 202 19.27 -17.07 5.09
C ILE A 202 18.89 -15.84 4.28
N ILE A 203 19.49 -14.71 4.61
CA ILE A 203 19.24 -13.46 3.93
C ILE A 203 20.34 -13.23 2.90
N LYS A 204 19.95 -12.96 1.65
CA LYS A 204 20.83 -12.66 0.53
C LYS A 204 20.64 -11.23 0.05
N GLY A 205 21.74 -10.53 -0.21
CA GLY A 205 21.77 -9.17 -0.76
C GLY A 205 21.69 -8.05 0.28
N TYR A 206 21.04 -8.27 1.43
CA TYR A 206 21.09 -7.37 2.57
C TYR A 206 21.35 -8.19 3.86
N GLU A 207 22.56 -8.65 4.02
CA GLU A 207 22.96 -9.55 5.11
C GLU A 207 22.86 -8.91 6.50
N LYS A 208 22.96 -7.59 6.60
CA LYS A 208 22.78 -6.81 7.83
C LYS A 208 21.30 -6.56 8.19
N PHE A 209 20.34 -7.23 7.53
CA PHE A 209 18.93 -7.10 7.89
C PHE A 209 18.70 -7.52 9.36
N PRO A 210 17.97 -6.73 10.17
CA PRO A 210 17.88 -6.94 11.59
C PRO A 210 17.22 -8.30 11.95
N LYS A 211 17.88 -9.12 12.75
CA LYS A 211 17.33 -10.41 13.25
C LYS A 211 16.06 -10.20 14.07
N THR A 212 15.94 -9.07 14.78
CA THR A 212 14.73 -8.69 15.53
C THR A 212 13.50 -8.59 14.65
N PHE A 213 13.65 -8.10 13.40
CA PHE A 213 12.55 -8.09 12.42
C PHE A 213 12.17 -9.49 11.96
N VAL A 214 13.14 -10.39 11.79
CA VAL A 214 12.86 -11.79 11.45
C VAL A 214 12.01 -12.42 12.55
N ASN A 215 12.42 -12.26 13.81
CA ASN A 215 11.77 -12.89 14.94
C ASN A 215 10.39 -12.27 15.25
N HIS A 216 10.34 -10.95 15.41
CA HIS A 216 9.16 -10.28 15.94
C HIS A 216 8.20 -9.75 14.87
N PHE A 217 8.71 -9.30 13.72
CA PHE A 217 7.86 -8.76 12.66
C PHE A 217 7.44 -9.84 11.65
N LEU A 218 8.39 -10.61 11.13
CA LEU A 218 8.08 -11.72 10.22
C LEU A 218 7.52 -12.93 10.98
N LYS A 219 7.67 -12.95 12.32
CA LYS A 219 7.23 -14.03 13.22
C LYS A 219 7.79 -15.37 12.75
N ILE A 220 9.12 -15.41 12.58
CA ILE A 220 9.85 -16.62 12.20
C ILE A 220 10.81 -16.96 13.34
N ASP A 221 10.57 -18.10 13.96
CA ASP A 221 11.42 -18.74 14.96
C ASP A 221 11.67 -20.22 14.58
N ALA A 222 12.47 -20.91 15.35
CA ALA A 222 12.82 -22.31 15.08
C ALA A 222 11.63 -23.29 15.21
N GLN A 223 10.52 -22.89 15.81
CA GLN A 223 9.30 -23.68 15.96
C GLN A 223 8.24 -23.32 14.92
N THR A 224 8.48 -22.28 14.12
CA THR A 224 7.52 -21.81 13.10
C THR A 224 7.25 -22.91 12.09
N VAL A 225 5.98 -23.34 12.02
CA VAL A 225 5.55 -24.37 11.09
C VAL A 225 5.67 -23.86 9.66
N PHE A 226 6.31 -24.65 8.81
CA PHE A 226 6.39 -24.35 7.38
C PHE A 226 5.06 -24.61 6.71
N THR A 227 4.47 -23.59 6.08
CA THR A 227 3.27 -23.70 5.26
C THR A 227 3.38 -22.74 4.06
N LYS A 228 2.70 -23.04 2.95
CA LYS A 228 2.62 -22.11 1.81
C LYS A 228 1.96 -20.79 2.20
N SER A 229 0.99 -20.82 3.12
CA SER A 229 0.36 -19.64 3.68
C SER A 229 1.36 -18.77 4.44
N LYS A 230 2.26 -19.39 5.25
CA LYS A 230 3.30 -18.68 5.99
C LYS A 230 4.28 -17.95 5.08
N LEU A 231 4.67 -18.54 3.93
CA LEU A 231 5.52 -17.88 2.95
C LEU A 231 4.86 -16.60 2.37
N LYS A 232 3.57 -16.67 2.06
CA LYS A 232 2.80 -15.50 1.58
C LYS A 232 2.70 -14.42 2.66
N GLU A 233 2.46 -14.82 3.90
CA GLU A 233 2.45 -13.91 5.05
C GLU A 233 3.80 -13.20 5.22
N ILE A 234 4.91 -13.93 5.14
CA ILE A 234 6.26 -13.36 5.23
C ILE A 234 6.50 -12.34 4.11
N SER A 235 6.16 -12.66 2.85
CA SER A 235 6.29 -11.71 1.75
C SER A 235 5.46 -10.45 1.96
N LYS A 236 4.20 -10.59 2.39
CA LYS A 236 3.31 -9.45 2.69
C LYS A 236 3.85 -8.59 3.83
N ARG A 237 4.43 -9.20 4.87
CA ARG A 237 5.08 -8.47 5.96
C ARG A 237 6.32 -7.72 5.49
N LEU A 238 7.13 -8.32 4.62
CA LEU A 238 8.30 -7.67 4.02
C LEU A 238 7.92 -6.44 3.19
N GLU A 239 6.81 -6.47 2.47
CA GLU A 239 6.28 -5.31 1.73
C GLU A 239 5.93 -4.13 2.65
N ALA A 240 5.54 -4.39 3.89
CA ALA A 240 5.24 -3.35 4.88
C ALA A 240 6.49 -2.72 5.51
N VAL A 241 7.69 -3.27 5.28
CA VAL A 241 8.95 -2.74 5.81
C VAL A 241 9.55 -1.74 4.83
N SER A 242 9.52 -0.45 5.18
CA SER A 242 9.90 0.65 4.28
C SER A 242 11.36 0.66 3.84
N PHE A 243 12.30 0.16 4.66
CA PHE A 243 13.74 0.21 4.39
C PHE A 243 14.30 -1.03 3.67
N VAL A 244 13.42 -1.92 3.21
CA VAL A 244 13.81 -3.14 2.49
C VAL A 244 12.87 -3.39 1.31
N LYS A 245 13.41 -4.02 0.26
CA LYS A 245 12.64 -4.52 -0.89
C LYS A 245 12.98 -5.98 -1.11
N GLN A 246 11.97 -6.81 -1.24
CA GLN A 246 12.13 -8.18 -1.72
C GLN A 246 12.42 -8.15 -3.23
N THR A 247 13.52 -8.78 -3.66
CA THR A 247 13.98 -8.76 -5.06
C THR A 247 13.58 -10.00 -5.84
N LYS A 248 13.38 -11.12 -5.14
CA LYS A 248 12.91 -12.39 -5.69
C LYS A 248 11.91 -13.04 -4.74
N PRO A 249 11.03 -13.94 -5.22
CA PRO A 249 10.20 -14.77 -4.37
C PRO A 249 11.05 -15.53 -3.33
N ILE A 250 10.42 -15.88 -2.21
CA ILE A 250 11.07 -16.68 -1.16
C ILE A 250 11.35 -18.08 -1.72
N GLU A 251 12.60 -18.50 -1.62
CA GLU A 251 13.00 -19.85 -1.98
C GLU A 251 13.15 -20.71 -0.73
N THR A 252 12.85 -22.00 -0.86
CA THR A 252 12.90 -22.95 0.25
C THR A 252 13.78 -24.12 -0.13
N LEU A 253 14.78 -24.41 0.68
CA LEU A 253 15.59 -25.61 0.55
C LEU A 253 15.18 -26.63 1.61
N PHE A 254 14.67 -27.77 1.15
CA PHE A 254 14.33 -28.89 2.02
C PHE A 254 15.50 -29.87 2.08
N LYS A 255 16.04 -30.04 3.27
CA LYS A 255 16.99 -31.13 3.61
C LYS A 255 16.21 -32.26 4.31
N LYS A 256 16.87 -33.39 4.59
CA LYS A 256 16.25 -34.55 5.24
C LYS A 256 15.47 -34.15 6.51
N ASP A 257 16.09 -33.37 7.41
CA ASP A 257 15.50 -32.98 8.69
C ASP A 257 15.46 -31.46 8.95
N SER A 258 15.69 -30.63 7.93
CA SER A 258 15.66 -29.18 8.08
C SER A 258 15.06 -28.48 6.88
N THR A 259 14.46 -27.32 7.13
CA THR A 259 13.90 -26.42 6.12
C THR A 259 14.57 -25.06 6.25
N LEU A 260 15.22 -24.61 5.18
CA LEU A 260 15.92 -23.34 5.11
C LEU A 260 15.14 -22.40 4.22
N LEU A 261 14.87 -21.18 4.68
CA LEU A 261 14.26 -20.12 3.87
C LEU A 261 15.34 -19.17 3.36
N TYR A 262 15.32 -18.88 2.08
CA TYR A 262 16.15 -17.86 1.45
C TYR A 262 15.31 -16.62 1.19
N LEU A 263 15.65 -15.51 1.85
CA LEU A 263 15.05 -14.20 1.63
C LEU A 263 16.01 -13.34 0.80
N TYR A 264 15.58 -12.96 -0.39
CA TYR A 264 16.35 -12.09 -1.28
C TYR A 264 15.93 -10.64 -1.07
N LEU A 265 16.74 -9.90 -0.34
CA LEU A 265 16.43 -8.56 0.14
C LEU A 265 17.43 -7.53 -0.40
N LYS A 266 16.95 -6.34 -0.70
CA LYS A 266 17.77 -5.18 -1.02
C LYS A 266 17.45 -4.05 -0.05
N LYS A 267 18.47 -3.46 0.59
CA LYS A 267 18.29 -2.25 1.41
C LYS A 267 17.77 -1.13 0.52
N GLN A 268 16.71 -0.44 0.97
CA GLN A 268 16.20 0.77 0.33
C GLN A 268 16.74 1.99 1.07
N GLN A 269 17.20 2.95 0.30
CA GLN A 269 17.53 4.28 0.80
C GLN A 269 16.21 5.04 1.02
N LYS A 270 15.90 5.33 2.27
CA LYS A 270 14.68 6.03 2.69
C LYS A 270 15.00 7.20 3.62
N SER A 271 16.28 7.44 3.87
CA SER A 271 16.73 8.68 4.47
C SER A 271 16.43 9.82 3.52
N SER A 272 15.99 10.94 4.03
CA SER A 272 15.68 12.11 3.23
C SER A 272 16.15 13.38 3.91
N PHE A 273 16.45 14.36 3.11
CA PHE A 273 16.82 15.70 3.49
C PHE A 273 16.00 16.68 2.66
N ASP A 274 15.43 17.65 3.33
CA ASP A 274 14.81 18.82 2.75
C ASP A 274 15.16 20.03 3.61
N GLY A 275 15.61 21.13 3.03
CA GLY A 275 15.97 22.28 3.81
C GLY A 275 16.48 23.46 3.01
N LEU A 276 16.21 24.63 3.55
CA LEU A 276 16.72 25.90 3.10
C LEU A 276 17.07 26.73 4.34
N VAL A 277 18.31 27.15 4.47
CA VAL A 277 18.78 27.98 5.58
C VAL A 277 19.38 29.26 5.05
N ASN A 278 18.84 30.39 5.45
CA ASN A 278 19.31 31.72 5.11
C ASN A 278 19.92 32.40 6.35
N PHE A 279 21.00 33.10 6.16
CA PHE A 279 21.67 33.89 7.18
C PHE A 279 21.47 35.36 6.87
N ASN A 280 20.79 36.07 7.77
CA ASN A 280 20.57 37.51 7.67
C ASN A 280 21.09 38.18 8.95
N SER A 281 21.51 39.42 8.88
CA SER A 281 21.73 40.25 10.07
C SER A 281 20.49 41.12 10.31
N ASP A 282 20.05 41.22 11.56
CA ASP A 282 18.99 42.16 11.92
C ASP A 282 19.53 43.59 12.03
N ALA A 283 18.64 44.54 12.33
CA ALA A 283 19.00 45.95 12.46
C ALA A 283 20.04 46.23 13.57
N SER A 284 20.22 45.31 14.52
CA SER A 284 21.23 45.39 15.59
C SER A 284 22.56 44.71 15.20
N GLY A 285 22.66 44.12 14.00
CA GLY A 285 23.82 43.36 13.56
C GLY A 285 23.87 41.92 14.08
N ALA A 286 22.87 41.46 14.81
CA ALA A 286 22.80 40.08 15.28
C ALA A 286 22.45 39.13 14.15
N LEU A 287 23.17 38.00 14.08
CA LEU A 287 22.94 36.95 13.07
C LEU A 287 21.57 36.29 13.27
N GLN A 288 20.73 36.34 12.26
CA GLN A 288 19.46 35.66 12.23
C GLN A 288 19.47 34.49 11.26
N LEU A 289 19.08 33.34 11.75
CA LEU A 289 18.85 32.12 10.97
C LEU A 289 17.36 32.03 10.59
N ASN A 290 17.05 32.01 9.30
CA ASN A 290 15.69 31.82 8.77
C ASN A 290 15.66 30.61 7.84
N GLY A 291 14.50 29.95 7.78
CA GLY A 291 14.32 28.82 6.89
C GLY A 291 13.76 27.58 7.57
N TYR A 292 14.05 26.44 6.98
CA TYR A 292 13.62 25.16 7.52
C TYR A 292 14.65 24.06 7.24
N LEU A 293 14.59 23.02 8.05
CA LEU A 293 15.38 21.80 7.93
C LEU A 293 14.50 20.61 8.30
N ASP A 294 14.28 19.71 7.38
CA ASP A 294 13.59 18.43 7.59
C ASP A 294 14.52 17.28 7.22
N VAL A 295 15.05 16.59 8.22
CA VAL A 295 15.96 15.46 8.08
C VAL A 295 15.28 14.21 8.61
N LYS A 296 15.18 13.21 7.77
CA LYS A 296 14.72 11.90 8.16
C LYS A 296 15.80 10.86 7.88
N LEU A 297 16.27 10.22 8.93
CA LEU A 297 17.26 9.16 8.85
C LEU A 297 16.59 7.83 9.19
N GLN A 298 16.69 6.86 8.29
CA GLN A 298 16.02 5.57 8.48
C GLN A 298 17.01 4.42 8.33
N ASN A 299 17.02 3.54 9.34
CA ASN A 299 17.78 2.29 9.32
C ASN A 299 19.29 2.47 9.07
N ILE A 300 19.87 3.51 9.65
CA ILE A 300 21.30 3.82 9.53
C ILE A 300 22.13 2.76 10.24
N PHE A 301 21.73 2.40 11.46
CA PHE A 301 22.40 1.41 12.30
C PHE A 301 21.94 -0.03 12.01
N ASN A 302 21.14 -0.25 10.94
CA ASN A 302 20.59 -1.55 10.55
C ASN A 302 19.75 -2.22 11.66
N ARG A 303 19.00 -1.43 12.42
CA ARG A 303 18.05 -1.89 13.45
C ARG A 303 16.60 -1.58 13.10
N GLY A 304 16.36 -0.95 11.93
CA GLY A 304 15.05 -0.46 11.51
C GLY A 304 14.61 0.81 12.22
N GLU A 305 15.53 1.49 12.90
CA GLU A 305 15.30 2.75 13.63
C GLU A 305 15.00 3.89 12.66
N GLU A 306 14.31 4.92 13.20
CA GLU A 306 14.01 6.16 12.51
C GLU A 306 14.32 7.33 13.41
N LEU A 307 15.06 8.30 12.89
CA LEU A 307 15.33 9.59 13.50
C LEU A 307 14.80 10.68 12.57
N THR A 308 13.99 11.60 13.07
CA THR A 308 13.49 12.76 12.33
C THR A 308 13.82 14.03 13.10
N LEU A 309 14.43 14.97 12.42
CA LEU A 309 14.68 16.32 12.92
C LEU A 309 13.95 17.30 12.00
N LEU A 310 12.99 18.04 12.55
CA LEU A 310 12.34 19.16 11.90
C LEU A 310 12.70 20.42 12.67
N TRP A 311 13.31 21.37 11.99
CA TRP A 311 13.45 22.74 12.44
C TRP A 311 12.80 23.66 11.42
N ASN A 312 12.02 24.63 11.90
CA ASN A 312 11.35 25.57 11.03
C ASN A 312 11.27 26.93 11.71
N ARG A 313 11.64 27.97 10.99
CA ARG A 313 11.40 29.34 11.33
C ARG A 313 10.46 29.93 10.29
N PHE A 314 9.15 29.89 10.60
CA PHE A 314 8.08 30.26 9.66
C PHE A 314 8.13 31.76 9.27
N ASP A 315 8.53 32.58 10.23
CA ASP A 315 8.72 34.04 10.13
C ASP A 315 9.67 34.49 11.23
N GLN A 316 9.81 35.79 11.44
CA GLN A 316 10.65 36.31 12.53
C GLN A 316 10.12 35.97 13.94
N GLU A 317 8.84 35.62 14.03
CA GLU A 317 8.14 35.46 15.28
C GLU A 317 7.98 34.01 15.72
N ARG A 318 7.89 33.07 14.76
CA ARG A 318 7.54 31.68 15.07
C ARG A 318 8.65 30.70 14.69
N GLN A 319 9.02 29.88 15.67
CA GLN A 319 10.03 28.85 15.51
C GLN A 319 9.55 27.53 16.06
N GLU A 320 9.88 26.45 15.38
CA GLU A 320 9.62 25.07 15.79
C GLU A 320 10.89 24.23 15.68
N LEU A 321 11.14 23.42 16.70
CA LEU A 321 12.10 22.32 16.65
C LEU A 321 11.35 21.05 17.07
N ASN A 322 11.46 19.99 16.28
CA ASN A 322 10.86 18.71 16.61
C ASN A 322 11.87 17.60 16.32
N LEU A 323 12.24 16.86 17.35
CA LEU A 323 13.12 15.70 17.30
C LEU A 323 12.32 14.46 17.66
N LYS A 324 12.23 13.50 16.71
CA LYS A 324 11.54 12.21 16.91
C LYS A 324 12.52 11.08 16.70
N THR A 325 12.47 10.10 17.57
CA THR A 325 13.18 8.84 17.36
C THR A 325 12.23 7.67 17.57
N ARG A 326 12.33 6.68 16.72
CA ARG A 326 11.61 5.41 16.81
C ARG A 326 12.59 4.26 16.84
N ILE A 327 12.49 3.41 17.83
CA ILE A 327 13.33 2.24 18.01
C ILE A 327 12.40 1.01 18.02
N PRO A 328 12.37 0.23 16.92
CA PRO A 328 11.58 -0.98 16.87
C PRO A 328 12.23 -2.10 17.69
N PHE A 329 11.42 -2.98 18.28
CA PHE A 329 11.86 -4.20 18.96
C PHE A 329 12.91 -3.98 20.03
N LEU A 330 12.60 -3.06 20.96
CA LEU A 330 13.45 -2.66 22.06
C LEU A 330 13.94 -3.89 22.86
N TYR A 331 15.25 -4.00 23.11
CA TYR A 331 15.88 -5.12 23.82
C TYR A 331 15.48 -6.51 23.28
N ASN A 332 15.33 -6.63 21.96
CA ASN A 332 14.90 -7.88 21.30
C ASN A 332 13.52 -8.38 21.78
N SER A 333 12.64 -7.46 22.17
CA SER A 333 11.25 -7.73 22.53
C SER A 333 10.30 -7.34 21.37
N PRO A 334 9.03 -7.77 21.38
CA PRO A 334 8.04 -7.28 20.41
C PRO A 334 7.65 -5.81 20.61
N LEU A 335 8.16 -5.17 21.68
CA LEU A 335 7.86 -3.79 22.03
C LEU A 335 8.70 -2.81 21.21
N SER A 336 8.07 -1.84 20.60
CA SER A 336 8.73 -0.69 19.94
C SER A 336 8.51 0.58 20.75
N SER A 337 9.50 1.46 20.78
CA SER A 337 9.40 2.76 21.45
C SER A 337 9.50 3.90 20.46
N ARG A 338 8.82 5.02 20.77
CA ARG A 338 8.98 6.32 20.12
C ARG A 338 9.15 7.39 21.18
N PHE A 339 10.09 8.27 20.94
CA PHE A 339 10.32 9.46 21.74
C PHE A 339 10.22 10.68 20.83
N GLU A 340 9.54 11.71 21.30
CA GLU A 340 9.41 12.98 20.60
C GLU A 340 9.70 14.11 21.59
N PHE A 341 10.62 14.98 21.21
CA PHE A 341 10.88 16.23 21.89
C PHE A 341 10.56 17.38 20.95
N SER A 342 9.78 18.35 21.40
CA SER A 342 9.45 19.52 20.60
C SER A 342 9.54 20.82 21.37
N LEU A 343 10.01 21.85 20.67
CA LEU A 343 9.99 23.24 21.11
C LEU A 343 9.17 24.05 20.11
N TYR A 344 8.31 24.91 20.60
CA TYR A 344 7.60 25.89 19.81
C TYR A 344 7.65 27.24 20.48
N LYS A 345 8.22 28.23 19.81
CA LYS A 345 8.28 29.63 20.25
C LYS A 345 7.29 30.44 19.42
N GLN A 346 6.41 31.18 20.10
CA GLN A 346 5.53 32.15 19.49
C GLN A 346 6.04 33.55 19.88
N ASP A 347 6.66 34.27 18.92
CA ASP A 347 7.23 35.59 19.08
C ASP A 347 7.94 35.77 20.43
N SER A 348 7.68 36.89 21.15
CA SER A 348 8.12 37.15 22.52
C SER A 348 7.09 36.75 23.58
N THR A 349 5.96 36.10 23.20
CA THR A 349 4.88 35.76 24.14
C THR A 349 5.15 34.50 24.91
N PHE A 350 5.33 33.35 24.25
CA PHE A 350 5.50 32.08 24.96
C PHE A 350 6.41 31.07 24.24
N LEU A 351 6.96 30.16 25.04
CA LEU A 351 7.71 29.01 24.61
C LEU A 351 7.06 27.74 25.15
N ASN A 352 6.60 26.87 24.24
CA ASN A 352 6.10 25.54 24.58
C ASN A 352 7.21 24.51 24.39
N THR A 353 7.37 23.66 25.41
CA THR A 353 8.22 22.46 25.33
C THR A 353 7.35 21.24 25.54
N ALA A 354 7.49 20.22 24.70
CA ALA A 354 6.78 18.97 24.87
C ALA A 354 7.72 17.77 24.76
N PHE A 355 7.50 16.82 25.64
CA PHE A 355 8.10 15.50 25.60
C PHE A 355 7.00 14.45 25.50
N LYS A 356 7.07 13.57 24.49
CA LYS A 356 6.10 12.50 24.27
C LYS A 356 6.82 11.18 24.13
N THR A 357 6.23 10.14 24.66
CA THR A 357 6.73 8.77 24.51
C THR A 357 5.62 7.80 24.25
N ASP A 358 5.88 6.85 23.34
CA ASP A 358 4.96 5.75 23.02
C ASP A 358 5.70 4.42 23.20
N PHE A 359 4.98 3.45 23.77
CA PHE A 359 5.39 2.04 23.74
C PHE A 359 4.34 1.25 22.98
N SER A 360 4.73 0.60 21.91
CA SER A 360 3.79 0.04 20.93
C SER A 360 4.10 -1.41 20.56
N LEU A 361 3.03 -2.14 20.25
CA LEU A 361 3.07 -3.53 19.80
C LEU A 361 2.37 -3.67 18.45
N PHE A 362 2.92 -4.50 17.56
CA PHE A 362 2.26 -4.90 16.33
C PHE A 362 1.28 -6.04 16.61
N LEU A 363 -0.02 -5.80 16.40
CA LEU A 363 -1.04 -6.86 16.40
C LEU A 363 -0.93 -7.71 15.14
N ASN A 364 -0.75 -7.05 14.00
CA ASN A 364 -0.50 -7.66 12.70
C ASN A 364 0.39 -6.72 11.86
N GLU A 365 0.64 -7.06 10.59
CA GLU A 365 1.50 -6.27 9.70
C GLU A 365 1.05 -4.83 9.46
N ASN A 366 -0.25 -4.58 9.62
CA ASN A 366 -0.89 -3.29 9.33
C ASN A 366 -1.35 -2.55 10.59
N THR A 367 -1.48 -3.22 11.74
CA THR A 367 -2.13 -2.69 12.94
C THR A 367 -1.19 -2.66 14.12
N GLN A 368 -1.12 -1.52 14.77
CA GLN A 368 -0.30 -1.27 15.95
C GLN A 368 -1.13 -0.64 17.06
N LEU A 369 -0.93 -1.09 18.29
CA LEU A 369 -1.44 -0.45 19.51
C LEU A 369 -0.28 0.14 20.29
N ALA A 370 -0.50 1.30 20.93
CA ALA A 370 0.49 1.89 21.81
C ALA A 370 -0.15 2.47 23.08
N ILE A 371 0.64 2.50 24.15
CA ILE A 371 0.42 3.35 25.31
C ILE A 371 1.20 4.64 25.07
N HIS A 372 0.60 5.76 25.41
CA HIS A 372 1.07 7.09 25.10
C HIS A 372 1.19 7.92 26.38
N TYR A 373 2.27 8.67 26.52
CA TYR A 373 2.48 9.64 27.57
C TYR A 373 3.00 10.94 26.99
N ASP A 374 2.34 12.07 27.32
CA ASP A 374 2.73 13.42 26.93
C ASP A 374 3.00 14.26 28.19
N TYR A 375 4.11 14.98 28.19
CA TYR A 375 4.40 16.04 29.15
C TYR A 375 4.66 17.34 28.41
N ASN A 376 3.89 18.37 28.70
CA ASN A 376 4.03 19.68 28.05
C ASN A 376 4.19 20.76 29.08
N THR A 377 5.04 21.74 28.76
CA THR A 377 5.21 22.95 29.56
C THR A 377 5.10 24.17 28.66
N SER A 378 4.55 25.24 29.17
CA SER A 378 4.56 26.56 28.55
C SER A 378 5.11 27.60 29.48
N LYS A 379 6.06 28.38 28.97
CA LYS A 379 6.65 29.52 29.70
C LYS A 379 6.30 30.81 28.96
N ILE A 380 5.89 31.84 29.72
CA ILE A 380 5.72 33.20 29.19
C ILE A 380 7.10 33.84 29.10
N LEU A 381 7.45 34.37 27.94
CA LEU A 381 8.76 34.97 27.67
C LEU A 381 8.84 36.43 28.14
N THR A 382 7.75 37.17 27.97
CA THR A 382 7.64 38.57 28.41
C THR A 382 6.46 38.72 29.36
N ALA A 383 6.72 39.00 30.62
CA ALA A 383 5.69 39.03 31.67
C ALA A 383 4.52 39.98 31.35
N ALA A 384 4.77 41.13 30.72
CA ALA A 384 3.74 42.07 30.28
C ALA A 384 2.76 41.50 29.23
N LEU A 385 3.09 40.38 28.58
CA LEU A 385 2.23 39.68 27.59
C LEU A 385 1.45 38.50 28.19
N SER A 386 1.57 38.28 29.51
CA SER A 386 0.73 37.33 30.23
C SER A 386 -0.71 37.85 30.30
N THR A 387 -1.66 37.02 29.93
CA THR A 387 -3.10 37.31 29.96
C THR A 387 -3.85 36.16 30.63
N GLU A 388 -5.13 36.33 30.93
CA GLU A 388 -5.98 35.26 31.45
C GLU A 388 -6.01 34.05 30.52
N THR A 389 -5.91 34.27 29.20
CA THR A 389 -5.92 33.24 28.16
C THR A 389 -4.53 32.80 27.72
N THR A 390 -3.46 33.46 28.14
CA THR A 390 -2.07 33.11 27.79
C THR A 390 -1.22 33.20 29.04
N THR A 391 -1.05 32.08 29.72
CA THR A 391 -0.29 31.99 30.99
C THR A 391 0.58 30.74 31.00
N ALA A 392 1.57 30.70 31.88
CA ALA A 392 2.42 29.56 32.07
C ALA A 392 1.63 28.35 32.57
N PHE A 393 1.92 27.17 32.04
CA PHE A 393 1.29 25.94 32.49
C PHE A 393 2.22 24.73 32.36
N ASN A 394 1.88 23.66 33.07
CA ASN A 394 2.37 22.31 32.88
C ASN A 394 1.17 21.41 32.64
N SER A 395 1.27 20.48 31.71
CA SER A 395 0.24 19.45 31.47
C SER A 395 0.84 18.08 31.22
N GLN A 396 0.14 17.08 31.68
CA GLN A 396 0.50 15.69 31.45
C GLN A 396 -0.71 14.88 31.04
N PHE A 397 -0.51 14.00 30.05
CA PHE A 397 -1.54 13.13 29.51
C PHE A 397 -1.03 11.69 29.42
N ILE A 398 -1.92 10.77 29.71
CA ILE A 398 -1.75 9.36 29.42
C ILE A 398 -2.87 8.91 28.47
N GLY A 399 -2.57 8.02 27.54
CA GLY A 399 -3.56 7.56 26.59
C GLY A 399 -3.17 6.29 25.90
N VAL A 400 -4.02 5.89 24.97
CA VAL A 400 -3.77 4.76 24.09
C VAL A 400 -3.86 5.24 22.66
N SER A 401 -3.08 4.64 21.76
CA SER A 401 -3.23 4.91 20.35
C SER A 401 -3.44 3.63 19.56
N PHE A 402 -4.37 3.70 18.62
CA PHE A 402 -4.62 2.69 17.60
C PHE A 402 -4.14 3.24 16.27
N GLN A 403 -3.28 2.49 15.58
CA GLN A 403 -2.80 2.83 14.26
C GLN A 403 -3.02 1.65 13.31
N HIS A 404 -3.66 1.92 12.17
CA HIS A 404 -3.85 0.96 11.08
C HIS A 404 -3.36 1.58 9.79
N LYS A 405 -2.44 0.88 9.08
CA LYS A 405 -1.86 1.33 7.82
C LYS A 405 -1.84 0.19 6.82
N VAL A 406 -2.50 0.39 5.69
CA VAL A 406 -2.43 -0.55 4.57
C VAL A 406 -1.44 0.00 3.54
N PRO A 407 -0.34 -0.71 3.25
CA PRO A 407 0.63 -0.26 2.27
C PRO A 407 0.02 -0.22 0.87
N MET A 408 0.60 0.63 0.02
CA MET A 408 0.28 0.76 -1.40
C MET A 408 1.56 0.64 -2.20
N ASN A 409 1.52 -0.14 -3.27
CA ASN A 409 2.66 -0.24 -4.19
C ASN A 409 2.59 0.88 -5.24
N ASP A 410 2.71 2.12 -4.78
CA ASP A 410 2.72 3.31 -5.61
C ASP A 410 3.97 4.13 -5.33
N VAL A 411 4.49 4.77 -6.38
CA VAL A 411 5.69 5.60 -6.30
C VAL A 411 5.46 6.93 -5.55
N PHE A 412 4.21 7.39 -5.49
CA PHE A 412 3.83 8.67 -4.85
C PHE A 412 3.32 8.51 -3.43
N SER A 413 2.68 7.38 -3.15
CA SER A 413 2.01 7.13 -1.87
C SER A 413 2.39 5.75 -1.35
N SER A 414 2.99 5.70 -0.18
CA SER A 414 3.36 4.43 0.46
C SER A 414 2.20 3.73 1.17
N GLN A 415 1.07 4.42 1.36
CA GLN A 415 -0.08 3.95 2.12
C GLN A 415 -1.38 4.19 1.35
N LYS A 416 -2.19 3.14 1.20
CA LYS A 416 -3.56 3.21 0.64
C LYS A 416 -4.56 3.70 1.68
N THR A 417 -4.43 3.17 2.89
CA THR A 417 -5.27 3.51 4.04
C THR A 417 -4.41 3.87 5.22
N GLN A 418 -4.78 4.91 5.94
CA GLN A 418 -4.21 5.23 7.25
C GLN A 418 -5.34 5.56 8.20
N LEU A 419 -5.27 5.04 9.41
CA LEU A 419 -6.11 5.42 10.53
C LEU A 419 -5.23 5.56 11.75
N HIS A 420 -5.33 6.69 12.44
CA HIS A 420 -4.66 6.96 13.70
C HIS A 420 -5.69 7.55 14.64
N PHE A 421 -5.90 6.94 15.77
CA PHE A 421 -6.84 7.37 16.80
C PHE A 421 -6.16 7.34 18.15
N THR A 422 -6.11 8.48 18.86
CA THR A 422 -5.38 8.63 20.13
C THR A 422 -6.19 9.43 21.13
N PRO A 423 -7.04 8.76 21.93
CA PRO A 423 -7.65 9.36 23.11
C PRO A 423 -6.64 9.45 24.26
N LYS A 424 -6.64 10.57 24.98
CA LYS A 424 -5.76 10.87 26.10
C LYS A 424 -6.52 11.57 27.20
N VAL A 425 -6.28 11.19 28.43
CA VAL A 425 -6.77 11.88 29.62
C VAL A 425 -5.59 12.46 30.39
N GLY A 426 -5.77 13.58 31.01
CA GLY A 426 -4.68 14.25 31.68
C GLY A 426 -5.11 15.41 32.53
N GLN A 427 -4.12 16.14 33.00
CA GLN A 427 -4.30 17.30 33.85
C GLN A 427 -3.40 18.45 33.36
N ARG A 428 -3.92 19.67 33.49
CA ARG A 428 -3.15 20.90 33.34
C ARG A 428 -3.08 21.62 34.68
N ILE A 429 -1.91 22.11 35.03
CA ILE A 429 -1.65 22.97 36.19
C ILE A 429 -1.26 24.36 35.68
N ALA A 430 -2.06 25.37 35.99
CA ALA A 430 -1.80 26.78 35.68
C ALA A 430 -2.28 27.63 36.82
N ASN A 431 -1.51 28.65 37.21
CA ASN A 431 -1.85 29.57 38.32
C ASN A 431 -2.28 28.83 39.62
N SER A 432 -1.57 27.74 39.96
CA SER A 432 -1.87 26.86 41.11
C SER A 432 -3.24 26.14 41.05
N GLN A 433 -3.92 26.19 39.92
CA GLN A 433 -5.17 25.43 39.67
C GLN A 433 -4.89 24.23 38.82
N THR A 434 -5.51 23.11 39.18
CA THR A 434 -5.44 21.85 38.42
C THR A 434 -6.75 21.60 37.72
N GLU A 435 -6.70 21.38 36.41
CA GLU A 435 -7.87 21.05 35.60
C GLU A 435 -7.69 19.70 34.91
N ASN A 436 -8.74 18.87 34.98
CA ASN A 436 -8.80 17.64 34.24
C ASN A 436 -9.09 17.91 32.77
N GLN A 437 -8.39 17.23 31.89
CA GLN A 437 -8.50 17.42 30.45
C GLN A 437 -8.67 16.10 29.73
N LEU A 438 -9.45 16.15 28.65
CA LEU A 438 -9.56 15.06 27.65
C LEU A 438 -9.06 15.58 26.32
N LYS A 439 -8.15 14.85 25.69
CA LYS A 439 -7.61 15.16 24.36
C LYS A 439 -7.79 13.97 23.43
N ILE A 440 -8.32 14.21 22.22
CA ILE A 440 -8.53 13.17 21.22
C ILE A 440 -7.94 13.66 19.91
N ASP A 441 -7.05 12.86 19.34
CA ASP A 441 -6.46 13.12 18.03
C ASP A 441 -6.90 12.01 17.05
N VAL A 442 -7.40 12.42 15.88
CA VAL A 442 -7.85 11.50 14.82
C VAL A 442 -7.21 11.91 13.51
N PHE A 443 -6.65 10.95 12.82
CA PHE A 443 -6.26 11.07 11.43
C PHE A 443 -6.72 9.84 10.67
N ALA A 444 -7.44 10.05 9.57
CA ALA A 444 -7.85 8.98 8.67
C ALA A 444 -7.60 9.40 7.23
N SER A 445 -7.08 8.51 6.38
CA SER A 445 -6.97 8.77 4.95
C SER A 445 -7.18 7.51 4.12
N TYR A 446 -7.69 7.71 2.90
CA TYR A 446 -7.91 6.65 1.95
C TYR A 446 -7.67 7.14 0.51
N ILE A 447 -7.10 6.27 -0.33
CA ILE A 447 -6.92 6.51 -1.76
C ILE A 447 -7.84 5.58 -2.54
N PHE A 448 -8.83 6.16 -3.23
CA PHE A 448 -9.70 5.46 -4.18
C PHE A 448 -9.05 5.50 -5.55
N GLU A 449 -8.73 4.34 -6.11
CA GLU A 449 -8.23 4.20 -7.49
C GLU A 449 -9.41 3.88 -8.40
N PHE A 450 -9.76 4.80 -9.30
CA PHE A 450 -10.81 4.58 -10.29
C PHE A 450 -10.30 3.80 -11.49
N ASN A 451 -9.05 4.07 -11.88
CA ASN A 451 -8.30 3.38 -12.92
C ASN A 451 -6.80 3.71 -12.77
N ASP A 452 -5.97 3.22 -13.69
CA ASP A 452 -4.51 3.40 -13.67
C ASP A 452 -4.03 4.86 -13.67
N ARG A 453 -4.88 5.81 -14.04
CA ARG A 453 -4.52 7.24 -14.13
C ARG A 453 -5.27 8.13 -13.14
N ASN A 454 -6.40 7.70 -12.65
CA ASN A 454 -7.32 8.54 -11.88
C ASN A 454 -7.52 7.99 -10.48
N SER A 455 -7.29 8.82 -9.49
CA SER A 455 -7.52 8.48 -8.08
C SER A 455 -8.07 9.67 -7.30
N LEU A 456 -8.76 9.37 -6.21
CA LEU A 456 -9.28 10.34 -5.25
C LEU A 456 -8.62 10.08 -3.90
N TYR A 457 -7.90 11.07 -3.39
CA TYR A 457 -7.40 11.08 -2.03
C TYR A 457 -8.40 11.77 -1.12
N LEU A 458 -8.80 11.08 -0.07
CA LEU A 458 -9.62 11.63 1.00
C LEU A 458 -8.85 11.51 2.31
N ALA A 459 -8.83 12.59 3.10
CA ALA A 459 -8.31 12.54 4.45
C ALA A 459 -9.19 13.33 5.41
N ASN A 460 -9.23 12.89 6.65
CA ASN A 460 -9.76 13.62 7.79
C ASN A 460 -8.65 13.85 8.80
N ASN A 461 -8.56 15.06 9.29
CA ASN A 461 -7.70 15.45 10.39
C ASN A 461 -8.55 16.17 11.44
N SER A 462 -8.65 15.62 12.63
CA SER A 462 -9.51 16.12 13.70
C SER A 462 -8.80 16.10 15.04
N GLY A 463 -9.04 17.12 15.84
CA GLY A 463 -8.55 17.25 17.20
C GLY A 463 -9.64 17.79 18.13
N TYR A 464 -9.66 17.28 19.34
CA TYR A 464 -10.60 17.67 20.37
C TYR A 464 -9.86 17.82 21.70
N LEU A 465 -9.92 19.00 22.29
CA LEU A 465 -9.47 19.29 23.64
C LEU A 465 -10.69 19.72 24.44
N ASN A 466 -10.96 19.04 25.56
CA ASN A 466 -11.96 19.41 26.54
C ASN A 466 -11.28 19.77 27.86
N SER A 467 -11.66 20.91 28.42
CA SER A 467 -11.15 21.45 29.66
C SER A 467 -12.22 22.38 30.27
N ALA A 468 -12.17 22.67 31.56
CA ALA A 468 -13.04 23.63 32.18
C ALA A 468 -12.74 25.06 31.70
N SER A 469 -11.45 25.38 31.50
CA SER A 469 -11.00 26.62 30.86
C SER A 469 -9.97 26.31 29.78
N PHE A 470 -9.72 27.27 28.89
CA PHE A 470 -8.79 27.07 27.77
C PHE A 470 -7.73 28.18 27.75
N LEU A 471 -6.46 27.76 27.54
CA LEU A 471 -5.36 28.68 27.30
C LEU A 471 -4.99 28.67 25.82
N GLN A 472 -4.73 29.83 25.22
CA GLN A 472 -4.36 29.95 23.81
C GLN A 472 -3.09 29.18 23.50
N ASN A 473 -2.12 29.19 24.40
CA ASN A 473 -0.84 28.49 24.24
C ASN A 473 -0.90 26.97 24.44
N GLU A 474 -2.06 26.38 24.85
CA GLU A 474 -2.28 24.93 24.88
C GLU A 474 -3.10 24.40 23.69
N MET A 475 -3.73 25.30 22.93
CA MET A 475 -4.62 24.95 21.84
C MET A 475 -3.89 24.26 20.70
N TYR A 476 -4.64 23.53 19.86
CA TYR A 476 -4.12 23.04 18.60
C TYR A 476 -3.75 24.19 17.69
N ARG A 477 -2.61 24.06 17.02
CA ARG A 477 -2.18 24.99 15.97
C ARG A 477 -2.45 24.31 14.61
N ILE A 478 -3.29 24.91 13.82
CA ILE A 478 -3.78 24.39 12.55
C ILE A 478 -3.48 25.40 11.43
N GLY A 479 -3.58 24.95 10.18
CA GLY A 479 -3.16 25.67 8.97
C GLY A 479 -1.94 25.03 8.33
N GLY A 480 -1.82 25.16 7.01
CA GLY A 480 -0.74 24.61 6.21
C GLY A 480 -0.98 23.18 5.74
N GLU A 481 0.02 22.58 5.13
CA GLU A 481 -0.06 21.31 4.40
C GLU A 481 -0.53 20.13 5.25
N LYS A 482 -0.23 20.14 6.56
CA LYS A 482 -0.55 19.03 7.47
C LYS A 482 -1.96 19.08 8.06
N SER A 483 -2.75 20.15 7.80
CA SER A 483 -4.11 20.29 8.32
C SER A 483 -5.09 20.80 7.26
N ILE A 484 -5.13 22.10 7.02
CA ILE A 484 -5.95 22.74 5.98
C ILE A 484 -5.05 23.63 5.12
N ARG A 485 -4.94 23.31 3.83
CA ARG A 485 -4.12 24.05 2.86
C ARG A 485 -4.76 25.41 2.56
N GLY A 486 -4.01 26.36 2.00
CA GLY A 486 -4.50 27.70 1.71
C GLY A 486 -4.54 28.62 2.93
N PHE A 487 -3.98 28.20 4.06
CA PHE A 487 -3.72 28.99 5.25
C PHE A 487 -2.25 28.86 5.63
N ASN A 488 -1.69 29.90 6.25
CA ASN A 488 -0.32 29.86 6.73
C ASN A 488 -0.15 28.72 7.74
N ALA A 489 1.03 28.09 7.74
CA ALA A 489 1.31 26.98 8.65
C ALA A 489 1.15 27.42 10.10
N GLN A 490 0.39 26.61 10.89
CA GLN A 490 0.17 26.83 12.33
C GLN A 490 -0.37 28.22 12.71
N SER A 491 -1.10 28.91 11.80
CA SER A 491 -1.58 30.28 12.01
C SER A 491 -2.92 30.38 12.76
N LEU A 492 -3.65 29.28 12.88
CA LEU A 492 -4.96 29.24 13.50
C LEU A 492 -4.90 28.42 14.80
N PHE A 493 -5.52 28.92 15.87
CA PHE A 493 -5.61 28.24 17.15
C PHE A 493 -7.01 27.63 17.32
N ALA A 494 -7.08 26.39 17.80
CA ALA A 494 -8.34 25.69 17.98
C ALA A 494 -8.37 24.81 19.25
N THR A 495 -9.47 24.86 20.00
CA THR A 495 -9.78 23.90 21.06
C THR A 495 -10.28 22.58 20.47
N LYS A 496 -11.02 22.66 19.35
CA LYS A 496 -11.45 21.51 18.58
C LYS A 496 -11.53 21.86 17.09
N TYR A 497 -11.25 20.89 16.25
CA TYR A 497 -11.33 21.04 14.79
C TYR A 497 -11.63 19.72 14.11
N ALA A 498 -12.21 19.78 12.94
CA ALA A 498 -12.38 18.67 12.03
C ALA A 498 -12.26 19.17 10.60
N PHE A 499 -11.26 18.71 9.87
CA PHE A 499 -11.02 19.05 8.48
C PHE A 499 -11.03 17.82 7.59
N PHE A 500 -11.57 18.00 6.39
CA PHE A 500 -11.52 17.02 5.31
C PHE A 500 -10.68 17.59 4.18
N ASN A 501 -9.71 16.82 3.73
CA ASN A 501 -8.86 17.13 2.60
C ASN A 501 -9.27 16.22 1.44
N VAL A 502 -9.66 16.81 0.33
CA VAL A 502 -10.06 16.10 -0.88
C VAL A 502 -9.13 16.50 -2.01
N ALA A 503 -8.57 15.52 -2.70
CA ALA A 503 -7.72 15.76 -3.86
C ALA A 503 -8.01 14.74 -4.96
N TYR A 504 -8.59 15.18 -6.06
CA TYR A 504 -8.63 14.38 -7.27
C TYR A 504 -7.26 14.44 -7.94
N ARG A 505 -6.69 13.27 -8.23
CA ARG A 505 -5.34 13.12 -8.78
C ARG A 505 -5.42 12.52 -10.18
N PHE A 506 -4.78 13.17 -11.13
CA PHE A 506 -4.66 12.70 -12.51
C PHE A 506 -3.20 12.45 -12.86
N LEU A 507 -2.87 11.20 -13.16
CA LEU A 507 -1.52 10.77 -13.51
C LEU A 507 -1.17 11.23 -14.93
N VAL A 508 -0.32 12.23 -15.05
CA VAL A 508 0.19 12.76 -16.32
C VAL A 508 1.22 11.81 -16.92
N SER A 509 2.08 11.26 -16.06
CA SER A 509 3.10 10.26 -16.42
C SER A 509 3.33 9.27 -15.28
N LYS A 510 4.12 8.20 -15.52
CA LYS A 510 4.53 7.26 -14.45
C LYS A 510 5.26 7.92 -13.28
N LYS A 511 5.72 9.15 -13.45
CA LYS A 511 6.49 9.91 -12.45
C LYS A 511 5.88 11.27 -12.11
N SER A 512 4.67 11.59 -12.56
CA SER A 512 4.03 12.88 -12.25
C SER A 512 2.52 12.83 -12.29
N PHE A 513 1.89 13.61 -11.42
CA PHE A 513 0.45 13.84 -11.42
C PHE A 513 0.09 15.29 -11.08
N ILE A 514 -1.03 15.75 -11.62
CA ILE A 514 -1.71 16.97 -11.20
C ILE A 514 -2.82 16.62 -10.23
N TYR A 515 -3.17 17.52 -9.34
CA TYR A 515 -4.25 17.29 -8.38
C TYR A 515 -4.99 18.56 -8.01
N THR A 516 -6.27 18.41 -7.66
CA THR A 516 -7.08 19.47 -7.09
C THR A 516 -6.87 19.56 -5.58
N ILE A 517 -7.14 20.72 -5.02
CA ILE A 517 -7.21 20.94 -3.58
C ILE A 517 -8.62 21.40 -3.26
N THR A 518 -9.32 20.68 -2.40
CA THR A 518 -10.60 21.08 -1.83
C THR A 518 -10.61 20.66 -0.37
N ASP A 519 -10.20 21.57 0.52
CA ASP A 519 -10.16 21.30 1.95
C ASP A 519 -11.26 22.10 2.62
N PHE A 520 -12.01 21.45 3.50
CA PHE A 520 -13.11 22.08 4.22
C PHE A 520 -13.29 21.48 5.62
N GLY A 521 -13.90 22.25 6.49
CA GLY A 521 -14.22 21.81 7.83
C GLY A 521 -14.53 22.97 8.76
N GLN A 522 -14.44 22.69 10.03
CA GLN A 522 -14.70 23.69 11.07
C GLN A 522 -13.72 23.56 12.23
N PHE A 523 -13.52 24.67 12.92
CA PHE A 523 -12.74 24.72 14.13
C PHE A 523 -13.37 25.72 15.11
N LYS A 524 -13.13 25.50 16.41
CA LYS A 524 -13.51 26.42 17.46
C LYS A 524 -12.27 27.05 18.07
N ASP A 525 -12.16 28.35 18.01
CA ASP A 525 -11.19 29.11 18.80
C ASP A 525 -11.73 29.39 20.23
N LEU A 526 -11.17 30.31 20.97
CA LEU A 526 -11.67 30.65 22.30
C LEU A 526 -13.08 31.26 22.26
N ASN A 527 -13.41 32.01 21.21
CA ASN A 527 -14.59 32.86 21.15
C ASN A 527 -15.74 32.19 20.38
N SER A 528 -15.45 31.54 19.24
CA SER A 528 -16.49 31.13 18.30
C SER A 528 -16.13 29.90 17.47
N SER A 529 -17.14 29.28 16.90
CA SER A 529 -16.95 28.23 15.89
C SER A 529 -16.86 28.86 14.51
N LYS A 530 -15.84 28.48 13.75
CA LYS A 530 -15.54 29.01 12.41
C LYS A 530 -15.51 27.87 11.40
N LYS A 531 -16.04 28.14 10.20
CA LYS A 531 -15.91 27.24 9.05
C LYS A 531 -14.73 27.69 8.21
N ALA A 532 -13.97 26.75 7.69
CA ALA A 532 -12.86 27.01 6.78
C ALA A 532 -13.05 26.21 5.49
N LEU A 533 -12.75 26.86 4.38
CA LEU A 533 -12.79 26.27 3.05
C LEU A 533 -11.53 26.70 2.28
N SER A 534 -10.92 25.78 1.60
CA SER A 534 -9.78 26.04 0.73
C SER A 534 -9.97 25.37 -0.62
N ILE A 535 -9.55 26.05 -1.67
CA ILE A 535 -9.52 25.54 -3.04
C ILE A 535 -8.15 25.80 -3.65
N GLY A 536 -7.74 24.95 -4.58
CA GLY A 536 -6.45 25.09 -5.24
C GLY A 536 -6.12 23.96 -6.18
N ALA A 537 -4.88 23.94 -6.64
CA ALA A 537 -4.34 22.90 -7.49
C ALA A 537 -2.86 22.67 -7.19
N GLY A 538 -2.37 21.51 -7.54
CA GLY A 538 -0.97 21.18 -7.40
C GLY A 538 -0.45 20.23 -8.46
N TYR A 539 0.86 20.18 -8.54
CA TYR A 539 1.61 19.28 -9.41
C TYR A 539 2.73 18.61 -8.62
N GLN A 540 2.76 17.29 -8.67
CA GLN A 540 3.81 16.51 -8.03
C GLN A 540 4.54 15.67 -9.05
N PHE A 541 5.87 15.66 -8.98
CA PHE A 541 6.69 14.81 -9.83
C PHE A 541 7.89 14.24 -9.08
N LEU A 542 8.40 13.14 -9.63
CA LEU A 542 9.56 12.43 -9.13
C LEU A 542 10.70 12.55 -10.12
N THR A 543 11.88 12.86 -9.61
CA THR A 543 13.16 12.64 -10.29
C THR A 543 13.73 11.27 -9.88
N ASN A 544 14.97 10.99 -10.20
CA ASN A 544 15.59 9.73 -9.79
C ASN A 544 15.71 9.61 -8.26
N ASN A 545 16.07 10.70 -7.59
CA ASN A 545 16.33 10.71 -6.15
C ASN A 545 15.51 11.76 -5.38
N SER A 546 14.62 12.48 -6.05
CA SER A 546 13.86 13.55 -5.37
C SER A 546 12.38 13.50 -5.71
N LYS A 547 11.58 14.00 -4.78
CA LYS A 547 10.15 14.28 -4.95
C LYS A 547 9.94 15.78 -4.85
N VAL A 548 9.29 16.36 -5.85
CA VAL A 548 8.92 17.78 -5.88
C VAL A 548 7.41 17.88 -5.87
N ASN A 549 6.89 18.70 -4.98
CA ASN A 549 5.46 19.01 -4.86
C ASN A 549 5.27 20.53 -4.90
N LEU A 550 4.52 21.00 -5.87
CA LEU A 550 4.17 22.39 -6.06
C LEU A 550 2.66 22.52 -5.90
N HIS A 551 2.18 23.42 -5.05
CA HIS A 551 0.76 23.69 -5.01
C HIS A 551 0.45 25.14 -4.66
N TYR A 552 -0.66 25.62 -5.22
CA TYR A 552 -1.24 26.91 -4.95
C TYR A 552 -2.64 26.72 -4.38
N ALA A 553 -2.93 27.38 -3.26
CA ALA A 553 -4.21 27.26 -2.59
C ALA A 553 -4.68 28.59 -1.99
N LEU A 554 -5.99 28.81 -2.03
CA LEU A 554 -6.71 29.94 -1.47
C LEU A 554 -7.59 29.44 -0.34
N GLY A 555 -7.48 30.04 0.83
CA GLY A 555 -8.31 29.75 2.00
C GLY A 555 -9.27 30.89 2.33
N LYS A 556 -10.44 30.54 2.87
CA LYS A 556 -11.38 31.51 3.46
C LYS A 556 -11.99 31.00 4.75
N ILE A 557 -12.36 31.91 5.64
CA ILE A 557 -13.03 31.62 6.89
C ILE A 557 -14.46 32.16 6.84
N ASN A 558 -15.44 31.35 7.23
CA ASN A 558 -16.86 31.68 7.21
C ASN A 558 -17.32 32.17 5.82
N ASN A 559 -18.11 33.25 5.79
CA ASN A 559 -18.65 33.83 4.55
C ASN A 559 -17.72 34.87 3.92
N GLN A 560 -16.46 35.00 4.38
CA GLN A 560 -15.51 35.91 3.73
C GLN A 560 -15.27 35.50 2.29
N PRO A 561 -15.07 36.44 1.37
CA PRO A 561 -14.66 36.10 0.01
C PRO A 561 -13.26 35.50 -0.01
N PHE A 562 -12.92 34.77 -1.06
CA PHE A 562 -11.53 34.39 -1.30
C PHE A 562 -10.69 35.63 -1.62
N ASP A 563 -9.57 35.77 -0.93
CA ASP A 563 -8.62 36.84 -1.17
C ASP A 563 -7.30 36.26 -1.71
N TYR A 564 -6.95 36.60 -2.93
CA TYR A 564 -5.72 36.16 -3.57
C TYR A 564 -4.45 36.65 -2.84
N LYS A 565 -4.54 37.74 -2.08
CA LYS A 565 -3.42 38.27 -1.27
C LYS A 565 -3.05 37.36 -0.11
N THR A 566 -3.99 36.53 0.35
CA THR A 566 -3.77 35.55 1.42
C THR A 566 -3.50 34.14 0.89
N SER A 567 -3.33 34.02 -0.46
CA SER A 567 -3.00 32.75 -1.08
C SER A 567 -1.66 32.17 -0.61
N THR A 568 -1.58 30.85 -0.61
CA THR A 568 -0.33 30.13 -0.28
C THR A 568 0.22 29.44 -1.53
N LEU A 569 1.48 29.72 -1.85
CA LEU A 569 2.26 28.94 -2.80
C LEU A 569 3.27 28.11 -2.02
N ASN A 570 3.17 26.80 -2.12
CA ASN A 570 4.08 25.91 -1.43
C ASN A 570 4.92 25.10 -2.44
N ILE A 571 6.21 25.08 -2.20
CA ILE A 571 7.20 24.29 -2.93
C ILE A 571 7.87 23.39 -1.91
N ASN A 572 7.68 22.08 -2.08
CA ASN A 572 8.33 21.07 -1.24
C ASN A 572 9.25 20.22 -2.10
N PHE A 573 10.53 20.15 -1.72
CA PHE A 573 11.56 19.44 -2.46
C PHE A 573 12.28 18.48 -1.53
N VAL A 574 11.97 17.18 -1.64
CA VAL A 574 12.52 16.13 -0.77
C VAL A 574 13.53 15.29 -1.54
N THR A 575 14.78 15.23 -1.09
CA THR A 575 15.84 14.38 -1.65
C THR A 575 16.01 13.12 -0.80
N TYR A 576 16.08 11.96 -1.45
CA TYR A 576 16.32 10.66 -0.82
C TYR A 576 17.75 10.19 -1.05
N PHE A 577 18.40 9.64 -0.01
CA PHE A 577 19.79 9.15 -0.04
C PHE A 577 20.00 7.90 0.82
#